data_07dae0368ab908ea702d07227407af45
#
_entry.id   07dae0368ab908ea702d07227407af45
#
_cell.length_a   1.000
_cell.length_b   1.000
_cell.length_c   1.000
_cell.angle_alpha   90.00
_cell.angle_beta   90.00
_cell.angle_gamma   90.00
#
_symmetry.space_group_name_H-M   'P 1'
#
loop_
_entity.id
_entity.type
_entity.pdbx_description
1 polymer ?
#
loop_
_entity_poly.entity_id
_entity_poly.type
_entity_poly.pdbx_seq_one_letter_code
_entity_poly.pdbx_strand_id
1 'polypeptide(L)'
;VAVGGALGAGARYGVALALPTAPGAFPWATLWTNVAGCALMGVFMAVLDEARHPHRLLRPLVGTGMLGGFTTFSTYALDIRTLLEQGRAVPAAVYLAGTLLAALAAVATAAWATRAVLAAVGGRRRA
;
A
#
# COMPACT_ATOMS: atom_id res chain seq x y z
N VAL A 1 -15.61 -6.51 -4.82
CA VAL A 1 -14.79 -5.30 -4.91
C VAL A 1 -15.38 -4.18 -4.05
N ALA A 2 -16.67 -3.79 -4.22
CA ALA A 2 -17.27 -2.65 -3.52
C ALA A 2 -17.17 -2.74 -1.98
N VAL A 3 -17.54 -3.85 -1.37
CA VAL A 3 -17.42 -4.07 0.08
C VAL A 3 -15.97 -3.97 0.54
N GLY A 4 -15.03 -4.63 -0.17
CA GLY A 4 -13.61 -4.50 0.13
C GLY A 4 -13.12 -3.06 0.01
N GLY A 5 -13.53 -2.35 -1.05
CA GLY A 5 -13.21 -0.94 -1.25
C GLY A 5 -13.69 -0.03 -0.13
N ALA A 6 -14.92 -0.25 0.36
CA ALA A 6 -15.48 0.50 1.50
C ALA A 6 -14.67 0.25 2.79
N LEU A 7 -14.31 -1.01 3.08
CA LEU A 7 -13.47 -1.36 4.23
C LEU A 7 -12.07 -0.74 4.12
N GLY A 8 -11.43 -0.83 2.95
CA GLY A 8 -10.13 -0.24 2.70
C GLY A 8 -10.13 1.29 2.82
N ALA A 9 -11.13 1.95 2.25
CA ALA A 9 -11.29 3.41 2.35
C ALA A 9 -11.57 3.84 3.80
N GLY A 10 -12.36 3.09 4.55
CA GLY A 10 -12.60 3.32 5.99
C GLY A 10 -11.32 3.19 6.81
N ALA A 11 -10.51 2.16 6.57
CA ALA A 11 -9.22 1.99 7.23
C ALA A 11 -8.26 3.14 6.91
N ARG A 12 -8.18 3.58 5.65
CA ARG A 12 -7.39 4.75 5.24
C ARG A 12 -7.86 6.03 5.92
N TYR A 13 -9.18 6.23 6.03
CA TYR A 13 -9.72 7.36 6.75
C TYR A 13 -9.34 7.34 8.23
N GLY A 14 -9.37 6.16 8.87
CA GLY A 14 -8.88 5.98 10.24
C GLY A 14 -7.41 6.37 10.40
N VAL A 15 -6.54 6.00 9.45
CA VAL A 15 -5.12 6.43 9.45
C VAL A 15 -5.00 7.95 9.35
N ALA A 16 -5.79 8.58 8.47
CA ALA A 16 -5.77 10.03 8.31
C ALA A 16 -6.22 10.77 9.59
N LEU A 17 -7.17 10.21 10.34
CA LEU A 17 -7.58 10.75 11.65
C LEU A 17 -6.51 10.56 12.73
N ALA A 18 -5.81 9.41 12.72
CA ALA A 18 -4.76 9.10 13.69
C ALA A 18 -3.47 9.88 13.45
N LEU A 19 -3.20 10.23 12.20
CA LEU A 19 -1.98 10.95 11.76
C LEU A 19 -2.37 12.23 10.99
N PRO A 20 -2.96 13.22 11.65
CA PRO A 20 -3.40 14.43 10.96
C PRO A 20 -2.20 15.20 10.42
N THR A 21 -2.28 15.60 9.15
CA THR A 21 -1.26 16.44 8.49
C THR A 21 -1.60 17.91 8.72
N ALA A 22 -0.72 18.64 9.39
CA ALA A 22 -0.88 20.07 9.56
C ALA A 22 -0.78 20.79 8.19
N PRO A 23 -1.46 21.94 8.02
CA PRO A 23 -1.35 22.73 6.78
C PRO A 23 0.11 23.05 6.45
N GLY A 24 0.54 22.71 5.24
CA GLY A 24 1.92 22.91 4.80
C GLY A 24 2.95 21.90 5.31
N ALA A 25 2.59 20.93 6.13
CA ALA A 25 3.48 19.86 6.54
C ALA A 25 3.65 18.80 5.43
N PHE A 26 4.72 18.01 5.54
CA PHE A 26 4.92 16.86 4.66
C PHE A 26 3.84 15.79 4.92
N PRO A 27 3.17 15.23 3.88
CA PRO A 27 2.01 14.34 4.06
C PRO A 27 2.41 12.90 4.40
N TRP A 28 2.91 12.70 5.62
CA TRP A 28 3.37 11.40 6.13
C TRP A 28 2.25 10.34 6.16
N ALA A 29 1.02 10.74 6.50
CA ALA A 29 -0.10 9.82 6.58
C ALA A 29 -0.38 9.14 5.23
N THR A 30 -0.45 9.91 4.14
CA THR A 30 -0.65 9.39 2.78
C THR A 30 0.53 8.52 2.33
N LEU A 31 1.78 8.96 2.62
CA LEU A 31 2.99 8.18 2.28
C LEU A 31 2.94 6.81 2.95
N TRP A 32 2.75 6.75 4.26
CA TRP A 32 2.73 5.49 5.01
C TRP A 32 1.54 4.61 4.64
N THR A 33 0.37 5.19 4.35
CA THR A 33 -0.79 4.46 3.85
C THR A 33 -0.47 3.74 2.54
N ASN A 34 0.16 4.43 1.59
CA ASN A 34 0.52 3.85 0.30
C ASN A 34 1.65 2.81 0.42
N VAL A 35 2.69 3.09 1.21
CA VAL A 35 3.80 2.15 1.43
C VAL A 35 3.31 0.88 2.15
N ALA A 36 2.53 1.02 3.22
CA ALA A 36 1.98 -0.12 3.96
C ALA A 36 1.01 -0.93 3.10
N GLY A 37 0.12 -0.26 2.34
CA GLY A 37 -0.80 -0.93 1.42
C GLY A 37 -0.08 -1.70 0.32
N CYS A 38 1.00 -1.15 -0.24
CA CYS A 38 1.84 -1.83 -1.22
C CYS A 38 2.59 -3.02 -0.61
N ALA A 39 3.11 -2.91 0.60
CA ALA A 39 3.74 -4.03 1.30
C ALA A 39 2.73 -5.17 1.54
N LEU A 40 1.53 -4.84 2.05
CA LEU A 40 0.45 -5.82 2.24
C LEU A 40 0.00 -6.46 0.92
N MET A 41 -0.04 -5.70 -0.17
CA MET A 41 -0.32 -6.24 -1.51
C MET A 41 0.76 -7.24 -1.92
N GLY A 42 2.04 -6.94 -1.70
CA GLY A 42 3.15 -7.85 -1.99
C GLY A 42 3.05 -9.17 -1.22
N VAL A 43 2.77 -9.10 0.08
CA VAL A 43 2.52 -10.29 0.92
C VAL A 43 1.31 -11.07 0.41
N PHE A 44 0.18 -10.40 0.22
CA PHE A 44 -1.07 -11.02 -0.20
C PHE A 44 -0.93 -11.76 -1.53
N MET A 45 -0.33 -11.12 -2.54
CA MET A 45 -0.14 -11.74 -3.85
C MET A 45 0.83 -12.92 -3.79
N ALA A 46 1.93 -12.80 -3.04
CA ALA A 46 2.88 -13.91 -2.87
C ALA A 46 2.23 -15.14 -2.20
N VAL A 47 1.44 -14.92 -1.14
CA VAL A 47 0.70 -16.01 -0.47
C VAL A 47 -0.34 -16.63 -1.41
N LEU A 48 -1.05 -15.80 -2.18
CA LEU A 48 -2.11 -16.27 -3.07
C LEU A 48 -1.56 -17.07 -4.26
N ASP A 49 -0.39 -16.70 -4.77
CA ASP A 49 0.28 -17.40 -5.87
C ASP A 49 0.77 -18.81 -5.45
N GLU A 50 1.15 -18.99 -4.17
CA GLU A 50 1.57 -20.29 -3.62
C GLU A 50 0.38 -21.17 -3.19
N ALA A 51 -0.82 -20.61 -3.05
CA ALA A 51 -2.01 -21.36 -2.65
C ALA A 51 -2.48 -22.27 -3.80
N ARG A 52 -2.65 -23.58 -3.53
CA ARG A 52 -3.06 -24.57 -4.54
C ARG A 52 -4.47 -24.30 -5.10
N HIS A 53 -5.40 -23.84 -4.26
CA HIS A 53 -6.80 -23.59 -4.61
C HIS A 53 -7.28 -22.30 -3.93
N PRO A 54 -6.80 -21.10 -4.33
CA PRO A 54 -7.26 -19.87 -3.73
C PRO A 54 -8.72 -19.61 -4.09
N HIS A 55 -9.51 -19.20 -3.10
CA HIS A 55 -10.91 -18.85 -3.36
C HIS A 55 -10.99 -17.68 -4.35
N ARG A 56 -11.80 -17.86 -5.42
CA ARG A 56 -11.91 -16.92 -6.56
C ARG A 56 -12.22 -15.46 -6.17
N LEU A 57 -12.82 -15.25 -5.00
CA LEU A 57 -13.19 -13.92 -4.54
C LEU A 57 -12.07 -13.21 -3.75
N LEU A 58 -10.98 -13.89 -3.37
CA LEU A 58 -9.90 -13.29 -2.60
C LEU A 58 -9.20 -12.16 -3.38
N ARG A 59 -8.84 -12.40 -4.64
CA ARG A 59 -8.21 -11.36 -5.48
C ARG A 59 -9.09 -10.11 -5.62
N PRO A 60 -10.37 -10.19 -6.02
CA PRO A 60 -11.22 -9.01 -6.17
C PRO A 60 -11.64 -8.38 -4.84
N LEU A 61 -11.81 -9.15 -3.77
CA LEU A 61 -12.24 -8.61 -2.48
C LEU A 61 -11.08 -7.93 -1.73
N VAL A 62 -9.98 -8.65 -1.53
CA VAL A 62 -8.86 -8.18 -0.74
C VAL A 62 -7.90 -7.35 -1.59
N GLY A 63 -7.45 -7.87 -2.73
CA GLY A 63 -6.49 -7.17 -3.61
C GLY A 63 -7.09 -5.90 -4.19
N THR A 64 -8.02 -6.04 -5.15
CA THR A 64 -8.59 -4.88 -5.84
C THR A 64 -9.51 -4.05 -4.95
N GLY A 65 -10.30 -4.70 -4.06
CA GLY A 65 -11.20 -4.00 -3.16
C GLY A 65 -10.45 -3.38 -1.98
N MET A 66 -10.10 -4.19 -0.98
CA MET A 66 -9.63 -3.69 0.30
C MET A 66 -8.29 -2.95 0.20
N LEU A 67 -7.28 -3.55 -0.41
CA LEU A 67 -5.97 -2.90 -0.57
C LEU A 67 -6.00 -1.77 -1.61
N GLY A 68 -6.78 -1.92 -2.70
CA GLY A 68 -7.01 -0.85 -3.66
C GLY A 68 -7.79 0.34 -3.05
N GLY A 69 -8.74 0.11 -2.14
CA GLY A 69 -9.44 1.15 -1.40
C GLY A 69 -8.60 1.79 -0.29
N PHE A 70 -7.66 1.03 0.30
CA PHE A 70 -6.75 1.53 1.33
C PHE A 70 -5.68 2.46 0.74
N THR A 71 -5.04 2.08 -0.36
CA THR A 71 -4.08 2.94 -1.08
C THR A 71 -4.80 4.07 -1.82
N THR A 72 -4.09 5.17 -2.12
CA THR A 72 -4.70 6.31 -2.80
C THR A 72 -3.71 7.02 -3.71
N PHE A 73 -4.07 7.16 -4.97
CA PHE A 73 -3.36 8.00 -5.93
C PHE A 73 -3.93 9.44 -5.94
N SER A 74 -5.24 9.58 -5.74
CA SER A 74 -5.90 10.89 -5.78
C SER A 74 -5.47 11.81 -4.64
N THR A 75 -5.40 11.29 -3.40
CA THR A 75 -4.90 12.06 -2.24
C THR A 75 -3.42 12.41 -2.43
N TYR A 76 -2.61 11.45 -2.91
CA TYR A 76 -1.20 11.68 -3.23
C TYR A 76 -1.01 12.81 -4.25
N ALA A 77 -1.78 12.82 -5.33
CA ALA A 77 -1.73 13.88 -6.35
C ALA A 77 -2.19 15.24 -5.79
N LEU A 78 -3.23 15.25 -4.93
CA LEU A 78 -3.71 16.46 -4.27
C LEU A 78 -2.67 17.02 -3.31
N ASP A 79 -2.00 16.18 -2.53
CA ASP A 79 -0.93 16.59 -1.61
C ASP A 79 0.23 17.26 -2.35
N ILE A 80 0.65 16.68 -3.50
CA ILE A 80 1.69 17.28 -4.37
C ILE A 80 1.26 18.66 -4.85
N ARG A 81 0.04 18.77 -5.35
CA ARG A 81 -0.52 20.04 -5.83
C ARG A 81 -0.54 21.08 -4.72
N THR A 82 -1.01 20.72 -3.53
CA THR A 82 -1.06 21.61 -2.36
C THR A 82 0.34 22.11 -1.97
N LEU A 83 1.35 21.24 -1.97
CA LEU A 83 2.74 21.63 -1.71
C LEU A 83 3.26 22.61 -2.76
N LEU A 84 2.94 22.40 -4.04
CA LEU A 84 3.34 23.30 -5.13
C LEU A 84 2.65 24.67 -5.03
N GLU A 85 1.34 24.71 -4.74
CA GLU A 85 0.58 25.94 -4.55
C GLU A 85 1.11 26.79 -3.37
N GLN A 86 1.71 26.14 -2.38
CA GLN A 86 2.39 26.78 -1.25
C GLN A 86 3.84 27.22 -1.56
N GLY A 87 4.29 27.08 -2.81
CA GLY A 87 5.68 27.39 -3.20
C GLY A 87 6.71 26.38 -2.73
N ARG A 88 6.31 25.21 -2.24
CA ARG A 88 7.18 24.16 -1.68
C ARG A 88 7.56 23.11 -2.73
N ALA A 89 8.21 23.53 -3.81
CA ALA A 89 8.55 22.67 -4.95
C ALA A 89 9.51 21.52 -4.57
N VAL A 90 10.50 21.74 -3.71
CA VAL A 90 11.44 20.70 -3.28
C VAL A 90 10.74 19.61 -2.44
N PRO A 91 9.97 19.94 -1.37
CA PRO A 91 9.17 18.95 -0.67
C PRO A 91 8.18 18.20 -1.58
N ALA A 92 7.54 18.88 -2.56
CA ALA A 92 6.65 18.24 -3.52
C ALA A 92 7.38 17.21 -4.38
N ALA A 93 8.57 17.54 -4.91
CA ALA A 93 9.38 16.63 -5.71
C ALA A 93 9.88 15.42 -4.89
N VAL A 94 10.34 15.66 -3.65
CA VAL A 94 10.77 14.60 -2.73
C VAL A 94 9.61 13.68 -2.38
N TYR A 95 8.43 14.23 -2.12
CA TYR A 95 7.23 13.45 -1.82
C TYR A 95 6.78 12.63 -3.04
N LEU A 96 6.78 13.24 -4.24
CA LEU A 96 6.43 12.56 -5.48
C LEU A 96 7.34 11.36 -5.74
N ALA A 97 8.65 11.59 -5.82
CA ALA A 97 9.60 10.52 -6.12
C ALA A 97 9.73 9.52 -4.94
N GLY A 98 9.81 10.03 -3.72
CA GLY A 98 9.99 9.22 -2.52
C GLY A 98 8.83 8.25 -2.27
N THR A 99 7.58 8.71 -2.40
CA THR A 99 6.40 7.85 -2.23
C THR A 99 6.35 6.77 -3.30
N LEU A 100 6.60 7.13 -4.57
CA LEU A 100 6.59 6.16 -5.67
C LEU A 100 7.65 5.08 -5.48
N LEU A 101 8.90 5.49 -5.23
CA LEU A 101 10.01 4.56 -5.04
C LEU A 101 9.83 3.69 -3.80
N ALA A 102 9.38 4.29 -2.68
CA ALA A 102 9.13 3.55 -1.45
C ALA A 102 8.00 2.53 -1.61
N ALA A 103 6.91 2.87 -2.30
CA ALA A 103 5.80 1.97 -2.57
C ALA A 103 6.23 0.80 -3.48
N LEU A 104 6.98 1.07 -4.55
CA LEU A 104 7.52 0.03 -5.43
C LEU A 104 8.49 -0.89 -4.69
N ALA A 105 9.40 -0.33 -3.90
CA ALA A 105 10.31 -1.11 -3.07
C ALA A 105 9.56 -1.95 -2.04
N ALA A 106 8.52 -1.40 -1.41
CA ALA A 106 7.72 -2.10 -0.41
C ALA A 106 6.99 -3.32 -1.01
N VAL A 107 6.33 -3.20 -2.16
CA VAL A 107 5.65 -4.33 -2.80
C VAL A 107 6.66 -5.40 -3.24
N ALA A 108 7.79 -5.01 -3.83
CA ALA A 108 8.81 -5.93 -4.32
C ALA A 108 9.49 -6.70 -3.17
N THR A 109 9.93 -5.99 -2.14
CA THR A 109 10.62 -6.60 -0.98
C THR A 109 9.68 -7.47 -0.16
N ALA A 110 8.43 -7.04 0.07
CA ALA A 110 7.43 -7.82 0.79
C ALA A 110 7.08 -9.11 0.03
N ALA A 111 6.89 -9.05 -1.29
CA ALA A 111 6.63 -10.22 -2.12
C ALA A 111 7.82 -11.19 -2.13
N TRP A 112 9.03 -10.68 -2.28
CA TRP A 112 10.25 -11.49 -2.25
C TRP A 112 10.45 -12.18 -0.90
N ALA A 113 10.36 -11.43 0.20
CA ALA A 113 10.52 -11.96 1.55
C ALA A 113 9.46 -13.04 1.87
N THR A 114 8.21 -12.80 1.47
CA THR A 114 7.13 -13.77 1.68
C THR A 114 7.39 -15.07 0.92
N ARG A 115 7.79 -15.00 -0.35
CA ARG A 115 8.16 -16.20 -1.13
C ARG A 115 9.34 -16.94 -0.52
N ALA A 116 10.35 -16.24 -0.05
CA ALA A 116 11.51 -16.86 0.61
C ALA A 116 11.09 -17.63 1.89
N VAL A 117 10.22 -17.03 2.71
CA VAL A 117 9.69 -17.70 3.90
C VAL A 117 8.86 -18.93 3.54
N LEU A 118 7.97 -18.83 2.57
CA LEU A 118 7.13 -19.94 2.13
C LEU A 118 7.96 -21.09 1.57
N ALA A 119 8.99 -20.82 0.79
CA ALA A 119 9.93 -21.82 0.28
C ALA A 119 10.69 -22.53 1.41
N ALA A 120 11.18 -21.81 2.41
CA ALA A 120 11.89 -22.37 3.56
C ALA A 120 10.98 -23.30 4.41
N VAL A 121 9.72 -22.90 4.61
CA VAL A 121 8.74 -23.73 5.36
C VAL A 121 8.31 -24.95 4.54
N GLY A 122 8.12 -24.79 3.23
CA GLY A 122 7.74 -25.90 2.33
C GLY A 122 8.85 -26.95 2.18
N GLY A 123 10.11 -26.56 2.16
CA GLY A 123 11.28 -27.44 2.13
C GLY A 123 11.40 -28.31 3.41
N ARG A 124 11.13 -27.71 4.56
CA ARG A 124 11.17 -28.44 5.86
C ARG A 124 10.08 -29.51 6.01
N ARG A 125 8.97 -29.42 5.28
CA ARG A 125 7.88 -30.42 5.33
C ARG A 125 8.12 -31.62 4.43
N ARG A 126 9.12 -31.54 3.52
CA ARG A 126 9.46 -32.61 2.58
C ARG A 126 10.71 -33.41 2.99
N ALA A 127 11.43 -32.96 3.99
CA ALA A 127 12.56 -33.66 4.61
C ALA A 127 12.09 -34.39 5.87
#